data_e7cc2850267d4588c75c410a0997c60e
#
_entry.id   e7cc2850267d4588c75c410a0997c60e
#
_cell.length_a   1.000
_cell.length_b   1.000
_cell.length_c   1.000
_cell.angle_alpha   90.00
_cell.angle_beta   90.00
_cell.angle_gamma   90.00
#
_symmetry.space_group_name_H-M   'P 1'
#
loop_
_entity.id
_entity.type
_entity.pdbx_description
1 polymer ?
#
loop_
_entity_poly.entity_id
_entity_poly.type
_entity_poly.pdbx_seq_one_letter_code
_entity_poly.pdbx_strand_id
1 'polypeptide(L)'
;MPLAARVSDMHVCPMVTVLVPHVGGPILPPCCPTVLIGFLPAARVGDMAVCVGPPDVIAMGSSSVLIGFQPAARMGDMTAHGGNIVIGCPTVIIGG
;
A
#
# COMPACT_ATOMS: atom_id res chain seq x y z
N MET A 1 -3.00 9.12 13.56
CA MET A 1 -2.00 8.11 13.20
C MET A 1 -2.64 7.08 12.28
N PRO A 2 -2.04 6.84 11.09
CA PRO A 2 -2.66 5.94 10.10
C PRO A 2 -2.56 4.47 10.48
N LEU A 3 -3.52 3.69 9.99
CA LEU A 3 -3.50 2.24 10.15
C LEU A 3 -2.45 1.62 9.23
N ALA A 4 -1.78 0.56 9.70
CA ALA A 4 -0.77 -0.15 8.92
C ALA A 4 -1.39 -0.87 7.72
N ALA A 5 -0.74 -0.79 6.56
CA ALA A 5 -1.18 -1.48 5.35
C ALA A 5 -0.54 -2.86 5.22
N ARG A 6 -1.25 -3.79 4.57
CA ARG A 6 -0.86 -5.18 4.43
C ARG A 6 -1.17 -5.69 3.04
N VAL A 7 -0.66 -6.91 2.72
CA VAL A 7 -1.12 -7.65 1.54
C VAL A 7 -2.65 -7.72 1.55
N SER A 8 -3.24 -7.54 0.40
CA SER A 8 -4.68 -7.53 0.11
C SER A 8 -5.46 -6.31 0.62
N ASP A 9 -4.83 -5.36 1.31
CA ASP A 9 -5.48 -4.09 1.61
C ASP A 9 -5.67 -3.30 0.32
N MET A 10 -6.81 -2.61 0.22
CA MET A 10 -7.19 -1.95 -1.02
C MET A 10 -6.59 -0.55 -1.15
N HIS A 11 -6.30 -0.17 -2.39
CA HIS A 11 -6.00 1.21 -2.74
C HIS A 11 -6.94 1.70 -3.84
N VAL A 12 -7.09 3.01 -3.96
CA VAL A 12 -7.79 3.63 -5.08
C VAL A 12 -6.78 4.25 -6.03
N CYS A 13 -7.11 4.28 -7.32
CA CYS A 13 -6.26 4.86 -8.35
C CYS A 13 -7.11 5.72 -9.26
N PRO A 14 -6.90 7.07 -9.28
CA PRO A 14 -7.70 7.96 -10.10
C PRO A 14 -7.24 8.07 -11.54
N MET A 15 -6.13 7.41 -11.89
CA MET A 15 -5.53 7.52 -13.21
C MET A 15 -6.42 6.87 -14.29
N VAL A 16 -6.33 7.39 -15.50
CA VAL A 16 -7.02 6.85 -16.68
C VAL A 16 -6.00 6.65 -17.78
N THR A 17 -5.97 5.45 -18.37
CA THR A 17 -5.13 5.15 -19.52
C THR A 17 -6.03 5.03 -20.76
N VAL A 18 -5.88 5.97 -21.70
CA VAL A 18 -6.77 6.13 -22.87
C VAL A 18 -8.19 6.38 -22.37
N LEU A 19 -9.11 5.49 -22.45
CA LEU A 19 -10.47 5.66 -21.92
C LEU A 19 -10.77 4.61 -20.84
N VAL A 20 -9.72 3.97 -20.30
CA VAL A 20 -9.86 2.90 -19.31
C VAL A 20 -9.41 3.43 -17.94
N PRO A 21 -10.33 3.58 -16.97
CA PRO A 21 -9.95 4.05 -15.64
C PRO A 21 -9.20 2.98 -14.87
N HIS A 22 -8.19 3.42 -14.10
CA HIS A 22 -7.46 2.56 -13.17
C HIS A 22 -8.23 2.53 -11.85
N VAL A 23 -9.12 1.57 -11.69
CA VAL A 23 -10.04 1.56 -10.55
C VAL A 23 -9.34 1.32 -9.20
N GLY A 24 -8.13 0.77 -9.22
CA GLY A 24 -7.42 0.37 -8.02
C GLY A 24 -7.61 -1.11 -7.73
N GLY A 25 -7.14 -1.55 -6.57
CA GLY A 25 -7.23 -2.96 -6.21
C GLY A 25 -6.41 -3.28 -4.97
N PRO A 26 -6.24 -4.57 -4.63
CA PRO A 26 -5.48 -4.98 -3.45
C PRO A 26 -3.97 -4.85 -3.65
N ILE A 27 -3.26 -4.68 -2.54
CA ILE A 27 -1.81 -4.75 -2.51
C ILE A 27 -1.38 -6.19 -2.76
N LEU A 28 -0.42 -6.36 -3.66
CA LEU A 28 0.03 -7.68 -4.10
C LEU A 28 1.11 -8.25 -3.18
N PRO A 29 1.13 -9.60 -3.00
CA PRO A 29 2.26 -10.25 -2.35
C PRO A 29 3.54 -10.12 -3.20
N PRO A 30 4.75 -10.33 -2.65
CA PRO A 30 4.99 -10.87 -1.31
C PRO A 30 4.97 -9.85 -0.17
N CYS A 31 5.11 -8.54 -0.41
CA CYS A 31 5.34 -7.55 0.63
C CYS A 31 6.49 -8.01 1.55
N CYS A 32 6.35 -7.90 2.87
CA CYS A 32 7.38 -8.40 3.79
C CYS A 32 6.87 -9.63 4.55
N PRO A 33 7.14 -10.85 4.08
CA PRO A 33 6.56 -12.05 4.69
C PRO A 33 7.12 -12.37 6.08
N THR A 34 8.22 -11.73 6.48
CA THR A 34 8.79 -11.91 7.81
C THR A 34 8.17 -11.00 8.86
N VAL A 35 7.35 -10.04 8.45
CA VAL A 35 6.63 -9.13 9.35
C VAL A 35 5.15 -9.24 9.06
N LEU A 36 4.39 -9.72 10.02
CA LEU A 36 2.95 -9.90 9.88
C LEU A 36 2.20 -8.83 10.66
N ILE A 37 1.21 -8.24 10.02
CA ILE A 37 0.29 -7.28 10.62
C ILE A 37 -1.11 -7.86 10.46
N GLY A 38 -1.75 -8.23 11.56
CA GLY A 38 -3.04 -8.90 11.51
C GLY A 38 -2.98 -10.20 10.70
N PHE A 39 -1.89 -10.97 10.86
CA PHE A 39 -1.62 -12.24 10.18
C PHE A 39 -1.36 -12.13 8.67
N LEU A 40 -1.18 -10.92 8.14
CA LEU A 40 -0.86 -10.72 6.73
C LEU A 40 0.49 -10.01 6.60
N PRO A 41 1.29 -10.35 5.56
CA PRO A 41 2.58 -9.67 5.34
C PRO A 41 2.42 -8.16 5.23
N ALA A 42 3.31 -7.43 5.90
CA ALA A 42 3.29 -5.98 5.95
C ALA A 42 3.67 -5.38 4.60
N ALA A 43 2.96 -4.33 4.18
CA ALA A 43 3.28 -3.58 2.97
C ALA A 43 4.28 -2.47 3.24
N ARG A 44 5.09 -2.15 2.23
CA ARG A 44 6.17 -1.16 2.32
C ARG A 44 6.22 -0.32 1.05
N VAL A 45 6.94 0.80 1.12
CA VAL A 45 7.29 1.56 -0.10
C VAL A 45 7.98 0.62 -1.09
N GLY A 46 7.58 0.68 -2.34
CA GLY A 46 8.09 -0.18 -3.39
C GLY A 46 7.27 -1.44 -3.65
N ASP A 47 6.36 -1.80 -2.75
CA ASP A 47 5.46 -2.93 -2.96
C ASP A 47 4.39 -2.56 -3.99
N MET A 48 3.91 -3.55 -4.73
CA MET A 48 3.01 -3.34 -5.86
C MET A 48 1.56 -3.60 -5.47
N ALA A 49 0.66 -2.93 -6.19
CA ALA A 49 -0.77 -3.10 -6.02
C ALA A 49 -1.44 -3.28 -7.39
N VAL A 50 -2.56 -4.00 -7.39
CA VAL A 50 -3.32 -4.24 -8.62
C VAL A 50 -3.90 -2.91 -9.12
N CYS A 51 -3.70 -2.66 -10.42
CA CYS A 51 -4.30 -1.52 -11.10
C CYS A 51 -4.55 -1.91 -12.54
N VAL A 52 -5.57 -1.34 -13.17
CA VAL A 52 -5.83 -1.58 -14.59
C VAL A 52 -4.69 -0.93 -15.39
N GLY A 53 -4.09 -1.68 -16.32
CA GLY A 53 -2.87 -1.27 -17.02
C GLY A 53 -1.64 -1.68 -16.23
N PRO A 54 -0.58 -0.84 -16.16
CA PRO A 54 0.61 -1.19 -15.40
C PRO A 54 0.30 -1.23 -13.90
N PRO A 55 0.96 -2.12 -13.14
CA PRO A 55 0.77 -2.18 -11.70
C PRO A 55 1.10 -0.85 -11.04
N ASP A 56 0.37 -0.51 -9.98
CA ASP A 56 0.69 0.63 -9.15
C ASP A 56 1.77 0.24 -8.13
N VAL A 57 2.51 1.23 -7.65
CA VAL A 57 3.60 1.01 -6.68
C VAL A 57 3.39 1.97 -5.51
N ILE A 58 3.55 1.46 -4.28
CA ILE A 58 3.46 2.31 -3.09
C ILE A 58 4.65 3.27 -3.10
N ALA A 59 4.38 4.57 -3.10
CA ALA A 59 5.40 5.61 -3.24
C ALA A 59 5.76 6.31 -1.94
N MET A 60 4.89 6.29 -0.95
CA MET A 60 5.10 6.96 0.33
C MET A 60 4.81 6.03 1.50
N GLY A 61 5.51 6.25 2.60
CA GLY A 61 5.33 5.48 3.82
C GLY A 61 5.81 6.26 5.04
N SER A 62 5.91 5.57 6.17
CA SER A 62 6.37 6.17 7.42
C SER A 62 7.81 6.65 7.31
N SER A 63 8.07 7.86 7.78
CA SER A 63 9.43 8.39 7.85
C SER A 63 10.24 7.84 9.04
N SER A 64 9.58 7.20 9.98
CA SER A 64 10.21 6.75 11.23
C SER A 64 10.16 5.23 11.44
N VAL A 65 9.30 4.51 10.71
CA VAL A 65 9.14 3.06 10.86
C VAL A 65 9.55 2.36 9.59
N LEU A 66 10.54 1.50 9.68
CA LEU A 66 11.02 0.70 8.54
C LEU A 66 10.63 -0.77 8.74
N ILE A 67 10.18 -1.40 7.67
CA ILE A 67 9.89 -2.82 7.62
C ILE A 67 10.74 -3.40 6.49
N GLY A 68 11.66 -4.31 6.84
CA GLY A 68 12.58 -4.87 5.85
C GLY A 68 13.39 -3.79 5.14
N PHE A 69 13.85 -2.77 5.88
CA PHE A 69 14.65 -1.64 5.40
C PHE A 69 13.93 -0.68 4.46
N GLN A 70 12.59 -0.79 4.34
CA GLN A 70 11.79 0.12 3.53
C GLN A 70 10.75 0.81 4.43
N PRO A 71 10.38 2.06 4.16
CA PRO A 71 9.34 2.74 4.93
C PRO A 71 8.04 1.94 4.94
N ALA A 72 7.46 1.79 6.13
CA ALA A 72 6.21 1.04 6.29
C ALA A 72 5.06 1.78 5.62
N ALA A 73 4.25 1.07 4.82
CA ALA A 73 3.08 1.64 4.18
C ALA A 73 1.91 1.72 5.15
N ARG A 74 1.07 2.75 4.97
CA ARG A 74 -0.05 3.04 5.87
C ARG A 74 -1.27 3.46 5.06
N MET A 75 -2.46 3.34 5.67
CA MET A 75 -3.67 3.89 5.08
C MET A 75 -3.49 5.39 4.84
N GLY A 76 -3.82 5.85 3.65
CA GLY A 76 -3.65 7.24 3.22
C GLY A 76 -2.35 7.52 2.48
N ASP A 77 -1.37 6.61 2.50
CA ASP A 77 -0.13 6.79 1.76
C ASP A 77 -0.37 6.73 0.26
N MET A 78 0.37 7.57 -0.47
CA MET A 78 0.20 7.71 -1.92
C MET A 78 0.89 6.61 -2.69
N THR A 79 0.28 6.27 -3.83
CA THR A 79 0.87 5.36 -4.81
C THR A 79 1.38 6.15 -6.02
N ALA A 80 2.21 5.49 -6.85
CA ALA A 80 2.85 6.14 -8.00
C ALA A 80 1.84 6.68 -9.02
N HIS A 81 0.65 6.07 -9.13
CA HIS A 81 -0.41 6.53 -10.01
C HIS A 81 -1.22 7.70 -9.42
N GLY A 82 -0.84 8.20 -8.25
CA GLY A 82 -1.54 9.31 -7.59
C GLY A 82 -2.71 8.91 -6.73
N GLY A 83 -2.88 7.62 -6.48
CA GLY A 83 -3.92 7.10 -5.60
C GLY A 83 -3.48 7.00 -4.15
N ASN A 84 -4.34 6.42 -3.33
CA ASN A 84 -4.10 6.27 -1.90
C ASN A 84 -4.53 4.88 -1.42
N ILE A 85 -3.83 4.38 -0.41
CA ILE A 85 -4.25 3.18 0.32
C ILE A 85 -5.45 3.56 1.19
N VAL A 86 -6.55 2.82 1.08
CA VAL A 86 -7.81 3.17 1.74
C VAL A 86 -8.24 2.20 2.84
N ILE A 87 -7.54 1.07 3.00
CA ILE A 87 -7.81 0.09 4.04
C ILE A 87 -6.50 -0.25 4.74
N GLY A 88 -6.57 -0.42 6.06
CA GLY A 88 -5.44 -0.85 6.87
C GLY A 88 -5.89 -1.71 8.03
N CYS A 89 -4.94 -2.20 8.81
CA CYS A 89 -5.24 -3.03 9.99
C CYS A 89 -5.71 -2.14 11.15
N PRO A 90 -6.96 -2.29 11.60
CA PRO A 90 -7.51 -1.39 12.62
C PRO A 90 -6.85 -1.51 13.99
N THR A 91 -6.07 -2.57 14.21
CA THR A 91 -5.41 -2.79 15.51
C THR A 91 -3.93 -2.38 15.50
N VAL A 92 -3.38 -1.96 14.34
CA VAL A 92 -1.97 -1.57 14.24
C VAL A 92 -1.87 -0.19 13.62
N ILE A 93 -1.25 0.73 14.35
CA ILE A 93 -1.09 2.12 13.93
C ILE A 93 0.39 2.42 13.76
N ILE A 94 0.75 3.01 12.62
CA ILE A 94 2.12 3.39 12.31
C ILE A 94 2.19 4.91 12.20
N GLY A 95 3.02 5.52 13.04
CA GLY A 95 3.22 6.96 13.05
C GLY A 95 4.25 7.43 12.01
N GLY A 96 4.61 8.66 12.13
CA GLY A 96 5.62 9.27 11.29
C GLY A 96 5.12 9.70 9.93
#